data_a83d68e0730256b89e1b7bcbd4a634dd
#
_entry.id   a83d68e0730256b89e1b7bcbd4a634dd
#
_cell.length_a   1.000
_cell.length_b   1.000
_cell.length_c   1.000
_cell.angle_alpha   90.00
_cell.angle_beta   90.00
_cell.angle_gamma   90.00
#
_symmetry.space_group_name_H-M   'P 1'
#
loop_
_entity.id
_entity.type
_entity.pdbx_description
1 polymer ?
#
loop_
_entity_poly.entity_id
_entity_poly.type
_entity_poly.pdbx_seq_one_letter_code
_entity_poly.pdbx_strand_id
1 'polypeptide(L)'
;MLLNDVTYQQENQKRSLKMGERCKMNIGMIAHNSKKSLIEDFCIAYKGILSKHEVYATGTTGRRIEEVTSLHVHKFLAGSIGGDKQFTEMIERGDMDLVIMFYNPAMNSPKEPDILQITKICDQYNIPVATNIATAECLILGLSRGDLDWREHMR
;
A
#
# COMPACT_ATOMS: atom_id res chain seq x y z
N MET A 1 23.69 -14.05 -7.37
CA MET A 1 22.34 -13.63 -6.98
C MET A 1 22.29 -12.11 -6.69
N LEU A 2 23.07 -11.59 -5.79
CA LEU A 2 23.10 -10.14 -5.46
C LEU A 2 23.64 -9.22 -6.58
N LEU A 3 24.57 -9.67 -7.41
CA LEU A 3 25.12 -8.89 -8.51
C LEU A 3 24.15 -8.71 -9.69
N ASN A 4 23.29 -9.69 -9.94
CA ASN A 4 22.25 -9.58 -10.97
C ASN A 4 21.16 -8.58 -10.56
N ASP A 5 20.87 -8.48 -9.25
CA ASP A 5 19.89 -7.54 -8.73
C ASP A 5 20.35 -6.10 -8.85
N VAL A 6 21.63 -5.81 -8.63
CA VAL A 6 22.20 -4.46 -8.76
C VAL A 6 22.17 -3.99 -10.22
N THR A 7 22.54 -4.87 -11.14
CA THR A 7 22.52 -4.58 -12.59
C THR A 7 21.09 -4.37 -13.08
N TYR A 8 20.16 -5.18 -12.62
CA TYR A 8 18.73 -5.07 -12.92
C TYR A 8 18.13 -3.77 -12.41
N GLN A 9 18.48 -3.37 -11.18
CA GLN A 9 18.08 -2.09 -10.59
C GLN A 9 18.62 -0.90 -11.38
N GLN A 10 19.88 -0.96 -11.82
CA GLN A 10 20.50 0.11 -12.61
C GLN A 10 19.89 0.23 -14.02
N GLU A 11 19.53 -0.88 -14.65
CA GLU A 11 18.87 -0.88 -15.95
C GLU A 11 17.44 -0.34 -15.86
N ASN A 12 16.71 -0.69 -14.81
CA ASN A 12 15.37 -0.16 -14.56
C ASN A 12 15.40 1.34 -14.24
N GLN A 13 16.40 1.78 -13.50
CA GLN A 13 16.60 3.21 -13.23
C GLN A 13 16.88 4.00 -14.52
N LYS A 14 17.64 3.43 -15.42
CA LYS A 14 17.91 4.02 -16.76
C LYS A 14 16.67 3.99 -17.67
N ARG A 15 15.83 2.96 -17.58
CA ARG A 15 14.56 2.87 -18.32
C ARG A 15 13.52 3.88 -17.79
N SER A 16 13.42 4.02 -16.47
CA SER A 16 12.53 4.99 -15.82
C SER A 16 12.88 6.44 -16.22
N LEU A 17 14.17 6.75 -16.34
CA LEU A 17 14.63 8.06 -16.81
C LEU A 17 14.34 8.33 -18.30
N LYS A 18 14.15 7.28 -19.12
CA LYS A 18 13.89 7.42 -20.56
C LYS A 18 12.41 7.52 -20.92
N MET A 19 11.49 7.06 -20.07
CA MET A 19 10.09 6.89 -20.46
C MET A 19 9.12 7.94 -19.93
N GLY A 20 9.52 8.86 -19.07
CA GLY A 20 8.66 9.98 -18.60
C GLY A 20 7.35 9.60 -17.89
N GLU A 21 6.90 8.34 -18.00
CA GLU A 21 5.73 7.79 -17.33
C GLU A 21 6.19 6.76 -16.29
N ARG A 22 5.97 7.10 -15.02
CA ARG A 22 6.20 6.15 -13.94
C ARG A 22 5.08 5.12 -13.92
N CYS A 23 5.43 3.85 -13.64
CA CYS A 23 4.47 2.78 -13.47
C CYS A 23 3.47 3.12 -12.35
N LYS A 24 2.18 2.97 -12.65
CA LYS A 24 1.14 3.03 -11.60
C LYS A 24 1.18 1.77 -10.76
N MET A 25 1.29 1.96 -9.45
CA MET A 25 1.25 0.89 -8.47
C MET A 25 -0.07 0.90 -7.69
N ASN A 26 -0.52 -0.28 -7.28
CA ASN A 26 -1.70 -0.45 -6.45
C ASN A 26 -1.31 -0.47 -4.99
N ILE A 27 -1.78 0.52 -4.24
CA ILE A 27 -1.45 0.73 -2.83
C ILE A 27 -2.68 0.43 -1.99
N GLY A 28 -2.58 -0.59 -1.14
CA GLY A 28 -3.65 -0.93 -0.20
C GLY A 28 -3.46 -0.26 1.16
N MET A 29 -4.53 0.27 1.72
CA MET A 29 -4.51 0.95 3.00
C MET A 29 -5.54 0.38 3.95
N ILE A 30 -5.10 0.05 5.16
CA ILE A 30 -5.93 -0.42 6.27
C ILE A 30 -5.58 0.38 7.51
N ALA A 31 -6.57 0.74 8.30
CA ALA A 31 -6.37 1.37 9.60
C ALA A 31 -7.39 0.89 10.62
N HIS A 32 -6.91 0.53 11.81
CA HIS A 32 -7.77 0.39 12.98
C HIS A 32 -8.48 1.71 13.30
N ASN A 33 -9.62 1.66 13.96
CA ASN A 33 -10.40 2.86 14.28
C ASN A 33 -9.57 3.92 15.02
N SER A 34 -8.71 3.51 15.96
CA SER A 34 -7.82 4.39 16.70
C SER A 34 -6.68 4.99 15.84
N LYS A 35 -6.46 4.50 14.64
CA LYS A 35 -5.39 4.92 13.72
C LYS A 35 -5.89 5.63 12.46
N LYS A 36 -7.19 5.86 12.34
CA LYS A 36 -7.76 6.52 11.15
C LYS A 36 -7.26 7.94 10.98
N SER A 37 -7.11 8.70 12.04
CA SER A 37 -6.51 10.04 11.96
C SER A 37 -5.06 10.00 11.49
N LEU A 38 -4.29 8.99 11.91
CA LEU A 38 -2.90 8.82 11.48
C LEU A 38 -2.81 8.52 9.98
N ILE A 39 -3.66 7.65 9.46
CA ILE A 39 -3.63 7.34 8.02
C ILE A 39 -4.14 8.52 7.18
N GLU A 40 -5.05 9.31 7.68
CA GLU A 40 -5.46 10.59 7.06
C GLU A 40 -4.29 11.55 6.96
N ASP A 41 -3.58 11.78 8.06
CA ASP A 41 -2.41 12.66 8.10
C ASP A 41 -1.30 12.19 7.15
N PHE A 42 -1.06 10.88 7.12
CA PHE A 42 -0.12 10.28 6.17
C PHE A 42 -0.52 10.55 4.72
N CYS A 43 -1.78 10.36 4.38
CA CYS A 43 -2.29 10.60 3.02
C CYS A 43 -2.25 12.08 2.64
N ILE A 44 -2.50 12.99 3.58
CA ILE A 44 -2.35 14.43 3.36
C ILE A 44 -0.88 14.77 3.05
N ALA A 45 0.04 14.27 3.88
CA ALA A 45 1.46 14.54 3.75
C ALA A 45 2.04 14.04 2.41
N TYR A 46 1.59 12.88 1.96
CA TYR A 46 2.10 12.21 0.74
C TYR A 46 1.12 12.23 -0.44
N LYS A 47 0.16 13.12 -0.43
CA LYS A 47 -0.85 13.26 -1.49
C LYS A 47 -0.23 13.36 -2.88
N GLY A 48 0.85 14.13 -3.04
CA GLY A 48 1.53 14.32 -4.32
C GLY A 48 2.08 13.01 -4.91
N ILE A 49 2.56 12.12 -4.07
CA ILE A 49 3.03 10.78 -4.49
C ILE A 49 1.84 9.87 -4.75
N LEU A 50 0.90 9.79 -3.82
CA LEU A 50 -0.27 8.91 -3.91
C LEU A 50 -1.15 9.21 -5.12
N SER A 51 -1.25 10.47 -5.54
CA SER A 51 -2.03 10.87 -6.72
C SER A 51 -1.55 10.27 -8.04
N LYS A 52 -0.33 9.78 -8.08
CA LYS A 52 0.28 9.13 -9.25
C LYS A 52 0.06 7.62 -9.30
N HIS A 53 -0.60 7.07 -8.30
CA HIS A 53 -0.83 5.64 -8.13
C HIS A 53 -2.32 5.36 -7.87
N GLU A 54 -2.69 4.10 -7.80
CA GLU A 54 -4.04 3.68 -7.48
C GLU A 54 -4.12 3.32 -5.99
N VAL A 55 -5.00 3.96 -5.26
CA VAL A 55 -5.19 3.74 -3.81
C VAL A 55 -6.45 2.90 -3.58
N TYR A 56 -6.29 1.86 -2.79
CA TYR A 56 -7.37 0.94 -2.39
C TYR A 56 -7.49 0.94 -0.87
N ALA A 57 -8.69 0.95 -0.35
CA ALA A 57 -8.92 0.88 1.09
C ALA A 57 -10.28 0.25 1.41
N THR A 58 -10.45 -0.26 2.63
CA THR A 58 -11.77 -0.65 3.11
C THR A 58 -12.68 0.58 3.24
N GLY A 59 -13.99 0.39 3.14
CA GLY A 59 -14.95 1.45 2.88
C GLY A 59 -14.86 2.67 3.80
N THR A 60 -14.77 2.47 5.12
CA THR A 60 -14.69 3.59 6.08
C THR A 60 -13.38 4.36 5.95
N THR A 61 -12.25 3.65 5.88
CA THR A 61 -10.92 4.24 5.69
C THR A 61 -10.85 4.99 4.36
N GLY A 62 -11.33 4.38 3.29
CA GLY A 62 -11.32 4.99 1.96
C GLY A 62 -12.11 6.29 1.88
N ARG A 63 -13.30 6.34 2.47
CA ARG A 63 -14.12 7.56 2.52
C ARG A 63 -13.42 8.68 3.27
N ARG A 64 -12.80 8.38 4.41
CA ARG A 64 -12.07 9.37 5.19
C ARG A 64 -10.87 9.93 4.43
N ILE A 65 -10.12 9.08 3.73
CA ILE A 65 -8.99 9.52 2.90
C ILE A 65 -9.48 10.45 1.78
N GLU A 66 -10.55 10.12 1.09
CA GLU A 66 -11.12 10.97 0.03
C GLU A 66 -11.56 12.33 0.56
N GLU A 67 -12.22 12.36 1.72
CA GLU A 67 -12.71 13.59 2.35
C GLU A 67 -11.58 14.59 2.68
N VAL A 68 -10.44 14.09 3.15
CA VAL A 68 -9.33 14.97 3.59
C VAL A 68 -8.31 15.27 2.49
N THR A 69 -8.25 14.45 1.44
CA THR A 69 -7.22 14.59 0.40
C THR A 69 -7.76 14.91 -0.98
N SER A 70 -9.02 14.66 -1.25
CA SER A 70 -9.61 14.65 -2.60
C SER A 70 -8.98 13.64 -3.56
N LEU A 71 -8.22 12.67 -3.07
CA LEU A 71 -7.75 11.53 -3.86
C LEU A 71 -8.93 10.64 -4.22
N HIS A 72 -8.89 10.05 -5.42
CA HIS A 72 -9.78 8.95 -5.73
C HIS A 72 -9.29 7.68 -5.04
N VAL A 73 -10.15 7.03 -4.27
CA VAL A 73 -9.85 5.78 -3.57
C VAL A 73 -10.82 4.70 -4.04
N HIS A 74 -10.27 3.57 -4.47
CA HIS A 74 -11.06 2.37 -4.74
C HIS A 74 -11.48 1.75 -3.40
N LYS A 75 -12.76 1.85 -3.08
CA LYS A 75 -13.27 1.42 -1.78
C LYS A 75 -13.80 -0.01 -1.85
N PHE A 76 -13.25 -0.89 -1.03
CA PHE A 76 -13.86 -2.16 -0.71
C PHE A 76 -15.07 -1.98 0.22
N LEU A 77 -15.78 -3.05 0.48
CA LEU A 77 -16.78 -3.06 1.55
C LEU A 77 -16.13 -2.69 2.90
N ALA A 78 -16.94 -2.29 3.86
CA ALA A 78 -16.46 -2.15 5.24
C ALA A 78 -15.84 -3.48 5.71
N GLY A 79 -14.77 -3.42 6.52
CA GLY A 79 -14.05 -4.62 6.95
C GLY A 79 -14.95 -5.65 7.63
N SER A 80 -15.90 -5.18 8.47
CA SER A 80 -16.88 -6.02 9.20
C SER A 80 -17.85 -6.80 8.30
N ILE A 81 -17.99 -6.46 7.02
CA ILE A 81 -18.94 -7.07 6.07
C ILE A 81 -18.26 -7.62 4.80
N GLY A 82 -17.00 -7.95 4.88
CA GLY A 82 -16.25 -8.61 3.81
C GLY A 82 -15.17 -7.79 3.11
N GLY A 83 -14.93 -6.55 3.54
CA GLY A 83 -13.88 -5.69 2.97
C GLY A 83 -12.49 -6.27 3.16
N ASP A 84 -12.22 -6.89 4.30
CA ASP A 84 -10.94 -7.54 4.58
C ASP A 84 -10.70 -8.72 3.64
N LYS A 85 -11.74 -9.49 3.33
CA LYS A 85 -11.67 -10.58 2.37
C LYS A 85 -11.38 -10.06 0.96
N GLN A 86 -12.06 -9.02 0.50
CA GLN A 86 -11.79 -8.40 -0.80
C GLN A 86 -10.36 -7.89 -0.90
N PHE A 87 -9.83 -7.33 0.19
CA PHE A 87 -8.45 -6.85 0.27
C PHE A 87 -7.46 -8.00 0.13
N THR A 88 -7.63 -9.09 0.88
CA THR A 88 -6.77 -10.27 0.80
C THR A 88 -6.84 -10.98 -0.54
N GLU A 89 -8.01 -11.07 -1.16
CA GLU A 89 -8.18 -11.62 -2.50
C GLU A 89 -7.40 -10.82 -3.55
N MET A 90 -7.34 -9.51 -3.44
CA MET A 90 -6.54 -8.68 -4.33
C MET A 90 -5.04 -8.95 -4.19
N ILE A 91 -4.56 -9.17 -2.96
CA ILE A 91 -3.18 -9.60 -2.69
C ILE A 91 -2.88 -10.95 -3.34
N GLU A 92 -3.76 -11.93 -3.12
CA GLU A 92 -3.59 -13.30 -3.62
C GLU A 92 -3.58 -13.37 -5.16
N ARG A 93 -4.30 -12.48 -5.83
CA ARG A 93 -4.27 -12.36 -7.29
C ARG A 93 -3.02 -11.68 -7.84
N GLY A 94 -2.16 -11.13 -6.97
CA GLY A 94 -0.97 -10.39 -7.38
C GLY A 94 -1.24 -8.96 -7.86
N ASP A 95 -2.41 -8.43 -7.55
CA ASP A 95 -2.85 -7.10 -7.99
C ASP A 95 -2.48 -5.98 -6.99
N MET A 96 -1.87 -6.30 -5.87
CA MET A 96 -1.44 -5.35 -4.85
C MET A 96 0.09 -5.22 -4.85
N ASP A 97 0.60 -4.00 -4.83
CA ASP A 97 2.05 -3.72 -4.90
C ASP A 97 2.66 -3.24 -3.59
N LEU A 98 1.87 -2.61 -2.74
CA LEU A 98 2.30 -2.06 -1.46
C LEU A 98 1.12 -2.04 -0.51
N VAL A 99 1.33 -2.41 0.74
CA VAL A 99 0.31 -2.36 1.79
C VAL A 99 0.78 -1.50 2.95
N ILE A 100 -0.08 -0.60 3.40
CA ILE A 100 0.13 0.26 4.57
C ILE A 100 -0.99 -0.03 5.56
N MET A 101 -0.63 -0.51 6.74
CA MET A 101 -1.56 -0.89 7.80
C MET A 101 -1.17 -0.20 9.10
N PHE A 102 -2.03 0.69 9.60
CA PHE A 102 -1.84 1.28 10.91
C PHE A 102 -2.80 0.64 11.91
N TYR A 103 -2.27 0.03 12.92
CA TYR A 103 -3.01 -0.73 13.91
C TYR A 103 -2.59 -0.36 15.33
N ASN A 104 -3.44 -0.68 16.29
CA ASN A 104 -3.12 -0.53 17.70
C ASN A 104 -2.58 -1.87 18.23
N PRO A 105 -1.29 -1.98 18.56
CA PRO A 105 -0.70 -3.24 19.04
C PRO A 105 -1.22 -3.67 20.42
N ALA A 106 -1.84 -2.76 21.19
CA ALA A 106 -2.44 -3.06 22.48
C ALA A 106 -3.89 -3.58 22.36
N MET A 107 -4.47 -3.59 21.17
CA MET A 107 -5.87 -3.96 20.95
C MET A 107 -5.96 -5.25 20.13
N ASN A 108 -6.66 -6.22 20.69
CA ASN A 108 -7.06 -7.44 19.99
C ASN A 108 -8.60 -7.52 19.99
N SER A 109 -9.20 -7.00 18.92
CA SER A 109 -10.65 -6.97 18.75
C SER A 109 -11.06 -7.70 17.46
N PRO A 110 -12.08 -8.59 17.51
CA PRO A 110 -12.58 -9.25 16.30
C PRO A 110 -13.30 -8.29 15.33
N LYS A 111 -13.54 -7.05 15.74
CA LYS A 111 -14.15 -6.01 14.90
C LYS A 111 -13.10 -5.22 14.09
N GLU A 112 -11.84 -5.40 14.39
CA GLU A 112 -10.72 -4.75 13.68
C GLU A 112 -10.05 -5.74 12.72
N PRO A 113 -9.41 -5.28 11.63
CA PRO A 113 -8.69 -6.14 10.71
C PRO A 113 -7.65 -7.01 11.40
N ASP A 114 -7.53 -8.25 10.98
CA ASP A 114 -6.49 -9.17 11.46
C ASP A 114 -5.16 -8.85 10.78
N ILE A 115 -4.37 -8.02 11.42
CA ILE A 115 -3.08 -7.56 10.92
C ILE A 115 -2.10 -8.71 10.73
N LEU A 116 -2.11 -9.70 11.63
CA LEU A 116 -1.20 -10.84 11.53
C LEU A 116 -1.51 -11.69 10.30
N GLN A 117 -2.77 -11.93 10.01
CA GLN A 117 -3.19 -12.67 8.82
C GLN A 117 -2.80 -11.93 7.54
N ILE A 118 -3.08 -10.64 7.47
CA ILE A 118 -2.75 -9.82 6.30
C ILE A 118 -1.23 -9.76 6.08
N THR A 119 -0.46 -9.61 7.16
CA THR A 119 1.01 -9.63 7.09
C THR A 119 1.54 -10.95 6.53
N LYS A 120 1.01 -12.09 7.00
CA LYS A 120 1.39 -13.41 6.48
C LYS A 120 1.12 -13.55 4.99
N ILE A 121 -0.03 -13.07 4.52
CA ILE A 121 -0.38 -13.11 3.11
C ILE A 121 0.56 -12.21 2.30
N CYS A 122 0.86 -11.01 2.77
CA CYS A 122 1.83 -10.12 2.14
C CYS A 122 3.22 -10.77 2.04
N ASP A 123 3.68 -11.42 3.11
CA ASP A 123 4.96 -12.12 3.12
C ASP A 123 4.99 -13.30 2.13
N GLN A 124 3.89 -14.04 2.04
CA GLN A 124 3.75 -15.14 1.08
C GLN A 124 3.86 -14.67 -0.37
N TYR A 125 3.34 -13.50 -0.69
CA TYR A 125 3.32 -12.95 -2.04
C TYR A 125 4.40 -11.88 -2.27
N ASN A 126 5.35 -11.71 -1.36
CA ASN A 126 6.43 -10.71 -1.44
C ASN A 126 5.94 -9.28 -1.67
N ILE A 127 4.88 -8.90 -0.97
CA ILE A 127 4.34 -7.54 -1.02
C ILE A 127 4.93 -6.74 0.13
N PRO A 128 5.59 -5.60 -0.14
CA PRO A 128 6.06 -4.72 0.91
C PRO A 128 4.90 -4.26 1.80
N VAL A 129 5.08 -4.37 3.10
CA VAL A 129 4.05 -3.98 4.07
C VAL A 129 4.65 -3.08 5.15
N ALA A 130 3.99 -1.97 5.42
CA ALA A 130 4.30 -1.09 6.53
C ALA A 130 3.21 -1.20 7.59
N THR A 131 3.61 -1.46 8.83
CA THR A 131 2.71 -1.56 9.98
C THR A 131 2.80 -0.37 10.93
N ASN A 132 3.66 0.59 10.63
CA ASN A 132 3.84 1.82 11.40
C ASN A 132 4.26 2.96 10.47
N ILE A 133 4.18 4.20 10.98
CA ILE A 133 4.44 5.40 10.20
C ILE A 133 5.89 5.47 9.68
N ALA A 134 6.86 5.06 10.46
CA ALA A 134 8.27 5.14 10.06
C ALA A 134 8.57 4.25 8.85
N THR A 135 8.09 3.01 8.86
CA THR A 135 8.21 2.10 7.73
C THR A 135 7.40 2.60 6.52
N ALA A 136 6.20 3.11 6.75
CA ALA A 136 5.35 3.67 5.69
C ALA A 136 6.03 4.83 4.96
N GLU A 137 6.68 5.73 5.68
CA GLU A 137 7.45 6.84 5.08
C GLU A 137 8.61 6.34 4.23
N CYS A 138 9.38 5.36 4.71
CA CYS A 138 10.45 4.75 3.94
C CYS A 138 9.92 4.12 2.63
N LEU A 139 8.82 3.39 2.70
CA LEU A 139 8.24 2.72 1.54
C LEU A 139 7.64 3.71 0.54
N ILE A 140 6.94 4.75 1.00
CA ILE A 140 6.33 5.73 0.10
C ILE A 140 7.40 6.58 -0.62
N LEU A 141 8.49 6.89 0.05
CA LEU A 141 9.62 7.58 -0.58
C LEU A 141 10.34 6.66 -1.57
N GLY A 142 10.50 5.38 -1.25
CA GLY A 142 11.01 4.37 -2.19
C GLY A 142 10.12 4.23 -3.42
N LEU A 143 8.82 4.19 -3.25
CA LEU A 143 7.84 4.20 -4.33
C LEU A 143 8.03 5.44 -5.24
N SER A 144 8.21 6.61 -4.64
CA SER A 144 8.43 7.86 -5.35
C SER A 144 9.72 7.86 -6.20
N ARG A 145 10.75 7.16 -5.75
CA ARG A 145 12.01 7.00 -6.50
C ARG A 145 11.97 5.91 -7.58
N GLY A 146 10.92 5.11 -7.63
CA GLY A 146 10.80 3.98 -8.55
C GLY A 146 11.43 2.68 -8.03
N ASP A 147 11.72 2.56 -6.74
CA ASP A 147 12.33 1.37 -6.13
C ASP A 147 11.46 0.11 -6.26
N LEU A 148 10.15 0.26 -6.52
CA LEU A 148 9.21 -0.84 -6.72
C LEU A 148 8.83 -1.08 -8.19
N ASP A 149 9.37 -0.33 -9.14
CA ASP A 149 8.97 -0.40 -10.56
C ASP A 149 9.22 -1.79 -11.18
N TRP A 150 10.15 -2.56 -10.64
CA TRP A 150 10.43 -3.94 -11.05
C TRP A 150 9.21 -4.87 -10.89
N ARG A 151 8.27 -4.53 -10.00
CA ARG A 151 7.08 -5.34 -9.75
C ARG A 151 6.15 -5.42 -10.97
N GLU A 152 6.18 -4.44 -11.84
CA GLU A 152 5.39 -4.44 -13.07
C GLU A 152 5.74 -5.64 -13.97
N HIS A 153 6.99 -6.10 -13.92
CA HIS A 153 7.45 -7.24 -14.71
C HIS A 153 7.09 -8.59 -14.10
N MET A 154 6.55 -8.61 -12.88
CA MET A 154 6.15 -9.83 -12.17
C MET A 154 4.66 -10.17 -12.32
N ARG A 155 3.90 -9.33 -13.00
CA ARG A 155 2.47 -9.50 -13.26
C ARG A 155 2.20 -10.29 -14.53
#